data_fc76f8aed94f93ac141dbd67bf90ddaf
#
_entry.id   fc76f8aed94f93ac141dbd67bf90ddaf
#
_cell.length_a   1.000
_cell.length_b   1.000
_cell.length_c   1.000
_cell.angle_alpha   90.00
_cell.angle_beta   90.00
_cell.angle_gamma   90.00
#
_symmetry.space_group_name_H-M   'P 1'
#
loop_
_entity.id
_entity.type
_entity.pdbx_description
1 polymer ?
#
loop_
_entity_poly.entity_id
_entity_poly.type
_entity_poly.pdbx_seq_one_letter_code
_entity_poly.pdbx_strand_id
1 'polypeptide(L)'
;MIFHPELETLSRERLEKLQDERLRFVVGYVYERVPFYRQRLDEAGVDPKAFGGLKDLHKLPFTRKDHLRENYPFGLFAVPREEVARIHASSGTTGKPTVVGYTKKDLQVFAEVVARSLAAAGARPGMMLHNAYGYGLFTGGLGLHGGAEALGMTVVPVSGGMTERQVMLIQDFRPEVISCTPSYAQTLAEEFRKRGVSPEALSLEYAVLGAEPWTEAIRKQVDEGLGVRSTNIYGLSEIIGPGVANECVEERQGSHIWEDHFLPEVVDPDTGEPLPEGKVGVLVLTNLTKEAMLLLRYWTGDLTFLTYEPCACGRTHVRMGPILGRTDDMLIIRGVNVYPTQVEAVLLGIPEVVPYYQIVVRREGTLDEAELKVEVSEDFFREIGEKALSDEVIEADHRLHALREKVAHKIKDTIGVSMRVTLLAPGQAPRSEGGKLRRVLDLRK
;
A
#
# COMPACT_ATOMS: atom_id res chain seq x y z
N MET A 1 2.05 -6.50 21.46
CA MET A 1 2.87 -5.52 22.25
C MET A 1 2.54 -4.11 21.76
N ILE A 2 2.51 -3.13 22.66
CA ILE A 2 2.42 -1.71 22.32
C ILE A 2 3.81 -1.13 22.51
N PHE A 3 4.36 -0.46 21.49
CA PHE A 3 5.73 0.07 21.52
C PHE A 3 5.82 1.36 22.34
N HIS A 4 4.82 2.25 22.19
CA HIS A 4 4.75 3.55 22.82
C HIS A 4 3.40 3.72 23.56
N PRO A 5 3.20 3.03 24.72
CA PRO A 5 1.89 2.92 25.36
C PRO A 5 1.25 4.28 25.66
N GLU A 6 2.03 5.25 26.12
CA GLU A 6 1.55 6.59 26.47
C GLU A 6 1.00 7.40 25.28
N LEU A 7 1.37 7.06 24.04
CA LEU A 7 0.84 7.69 22.83
C LEU A 7 -0.21 6.81 22.14
N GLU A 8 0.07 5.52 21.99
CA GLU A 8 -0.80 4.57 21.28
C GLU A 8 -2.12 4.25 22.01
N THR A 9 -2.24 4.62 23.31
CA THR A 9 -3.44 4.41 24.14
C THR A 9 -4.02 5.69 24.73
N LEU A 10 -3.72 6.85 24.14
CA LEU A 10 -4.32 8.12 24.54
C LEU A 10 -5.84 8.07 24.43
N SER A 11 -6.53 8.70 25.40
CA SER A 11 -7.97 8.94 25.22
C SER A 11 -8.19 9.84 24.00
N ARG A 12 -9.35 9.70 23.34
CA ARG A 12 -9.69 10.52 22.15
C ARG A 12 -9.53 12.02 22.43
N GLU A 13 -10.00 12.50 23.59
CA GLU A 13 -9.88 13.90 23.99
C GLU A 13 -8.42 14.38 24.06
N ARG A 14 -7.52 13.56 24.65
CA ARG A 14 -6.09 13.90 24.75
C ARG A 14 -5.40 13.87 23.40
N LEU A 15 -5.78 12.91 22.56
CA LEU A 15 -5.22 12.78 21.21
C LEU A 15 -5.65 13.96 20.33
N GLU A 16 -6.93 14.34 20.35
CA GLU A 16 -7.44 15.51 19.63
C GLU A 16 -6.79 16.83 20.10
N LYS A 17 -6.57 16.98 21.39
CA LYS A 17 -5.82 18.13 21.91
C LYS A 17 -4.39 18.16 21.35
N LEU A 18 -3.69 17.03 21.35
CA LEU A 18 -2.34 16.93 20.80
C LEU A 18 -2.33 17.22 19.29
N GLN A 19 -3.30 16.69 18.55
CA GLN A 19 -3.48 16.96 17.13
C GLN A 19 -3.75 18.44 16.86
N ASP A 20 -4.61 19.08 17.65
CA ASP A 20 -4.93 20.50 17.52
C ASP A 20 -3.69 21.38 17.72
N GLU A 21 -2.90 21.12 18.78
CA GLU A 21 -1.65 21.82 19.06
C GLU A 21 -0.63 21.65 17.90
N ARG A 22 -0.44 20.41 17.44
CA ARG A 22 0.47 20.10 16.34
C ARG A 22 0.01 20.70 15.02
N LEU A 23 -1.30 20.64 14.72
CA LEU A 23 -1.85 21.20 13.49
C LEU A 23 -1.65 22.72 13.42
N ARG A 24 -1.91 23.45 14.51
CA ARG A 24 -1.63 24.90 14.57
C ARG A 24 -0.16 25.20 14.31
N PHE A 25 0.72 24.44 14.93
CA PHE A 25 2.15 24.60 14.73
C PHE A 25 2.55 24.37 13.26
N VAL A 26 2.14 23.26 12.64
CA VAL A 26 2.56 22.94 11.27
C VAL A 26 1.98 23.91 10.24
N VAL A 27 0.76 24.43 10.43
CA VAL A 27 0.19 25.45 9.54
C VAL A 27 1.03 26.73 9.56
N GLY A 28 1.40 27.21 10.75
CA GLY A 28 2.31 28.36 10.89
C GLY A 28 3.69 28.08 10.30
N TYR A 29 4.24 26.90 10.58
CA TYR A 29 5.56 26.47 10.13
C TYR A 29 5.69 26.45 8.59
N VAL A 30 4.72 25.84 7.89
CA VAL A 30 4.77 25.79 6.41
C VAL A 30 4.45 27.15 5.78
N TYR A 31 3.58 27.95 6.39
CA TYR A 31 3.29 29.31 5.93
C TYR A 31 4.55 30.19 5.91
N GLU A 32 5.36 30.12 6.96
CA GLU A 32 6.60 30.89 7.05
C GLU A 32 7.69 30.43 6.09
N ARG A 33 7.77 29.13 5.82
CA ARG A 33 8.95 28.50 5.20
C ARG A 33 8.75 28.02 3.77
N VAL A 34 7.50 27.74 3.36
CA VAL A 34 7.21 27.15 2.05
C VAL A 34 6.36 28.11 1.22
N PRO A 35 6.94 28.79 0.20
CA PRO A 35 6.22 29.76 -0.62
C PRO A 35 4.92 29.21 -1.23
N PHE A 36 4.90 27.96 -1.66
CA PHE A 36 3.72 27.27 -2.16
C PHE A 36 2.58 27.29 -1.14
N TYR A 37 2.84 26.96 0.12
CA TYR A 37 1.79 26.97 1.16
C TYR A 37 1.38 28.37 1.56
N ARG A 38 2.31 29.32 1.61
CA ARG A 38 1.96 30.71 1.89
C ARG A 38 0.94 31.21 0.89
N GLN A 39 1.24 31.08 -0.41
CA GLN A 39 0.33 31.51 -1.46
C GLN A 39 -1.05 30.84 -1.33
N ARG A 40 -1.10 29.52 -1.16
CA ARG A 40 -2.35 28.78 -1.11
C ARG A 40 -3.19 29.07 0.13
N LEU A 41 -2.55 29.34 1.27
CA LEU A 41 -3.24 29.74 2.50
C LEU A 41 -3.79 31.17 2.39
N ASP A 42 -3.02 32.10 1.78
CA ASP A 42 -3.49 33.45 1.49
C ASP A 42 -4.69 33.44 0.54
N GLU A 43 -4.63 32.66 -0.55
CA GLU A 43 -5.74 32.47 -1.49
C GLU A 43 -6.99 31.87 -0.83
N ALA A 44 -6.82 30.99 0.15
CA ALA A 44 -7.91 30.38 0.94
C ALA A 44 -8.41 31.29 2.07
N GLY A 45 -7.78 32.47 2.28
CA GLY A 45 -8.13 33.38 3.38
C GLY A 45 -7.80 32.83 4.76
N VAL A 46 -6.81 31.94 4.88
CA VAL A 46 -6.37 31.34 6.14
C VAL A 46 -5.23 32.15 6.75
N ASP A 47 -5.49 32.89 7.82
CA ASP A 47 -4.45 33.51 8.64
C ASP A 47 -3.93 32.49 9.66
N PRO A 48 -2.65 32.06 9.61
CA PRO A 48 -2.09 31.10 10.56
C PRO A 48 -2.19 31.54 12.02
N LYS A 49 -2.16 32.85 12.29
CA LYS A 49 -2.27 33.40 13.65
C LYS A 49 -3.69 33.30 14.23
N ALA A 50 -4.69 33.32 13.36
CA ALA A 50 -6.10 33.18 13.72
C ALA A 50 -6.66 31.78 13.51
N PHE A 51 -5.84 30.85 12.95
CA PHE A 51 -6.25 29.50 12.62
C PHE A 51 -6.68 28.72 13.86
N GLY A 52 -7.91 28.23 13.84
CA GLY A 52 -8.58 27.60 14.99
C GLY A 52 -8.22 26.11 15.21
N GLY A 53 -7.22 25.56 14.53
CA GLY A 53 -6.82 24.15 14.66
C GLY A 53 -7.80 23.20 13.98
N LEU A 54 -8.13 22.07 14.63
CA LEU A 54 -8.98 21.00 14.06
C LEU A 54 -10.34 21.52 13.56
N LYS A 55 -10.96 22.48 14.26
CA LYS A 55 -12.25 23.05 13.83
C LYS A 55 -12.20 23.79 12.49
N ASP A 56 -11.01 24.26 12.11
CA ASP A 56 -10.76 24.99 10.87
C ASP A 56 -10.04 24.14 9.81
N LEU A 57 -9.84 22.84 10.06
CA LEU A 57 -9.14 21.91 9.15
C LEU A 57 -9.73 21.96 7.74
N HIS A 58 -11.05 22.01 7.61
CA HIS A 58 -11.76 22.08 6.33
C HIS A 58 -11.43 23.32 5.49
N LYS A 59 -10.92 24.40 6.08
CA LYS A 59 -10.49 25.63 5.38
C LYS A 59 -9.13 25.47 4.68
N LEU A 60 -8.34 24.48 5.10
CA LEU A 60 -7.03 24.24 4.49
C LEU A 60 -7.19 23.63 3.10
N PRO A 61 -6.47 24.15 2.09
CA PRO A 61 -6.53 23.62 0.73
C PRO A 61 -5.87 22.25 0.63
N PHE A 62 -6.40 21.38 -0.22
CA PHE A 62 -5.78 20.07 -0.49
C PHE A 62 -4.44 20.22 -1.19
N THR A 63 -3.45 19.44 -0.76
CA THR A 63 -2.23 19.19 -1.52
C THR A 63 -2.43 17.96 -2.41
N ARG A 64 -2.11 18.04 -3.69
CA ARG A 64 -2.26 16.96 -4.66
C ARG A 64 -0.90 16.58 -5.27
N LYS A 65 -0.83 15.41 -5.88
CA LYS A 65 0.41 14.87 -6.47
C LYS A 65 1.00 15.81 -7.53
N ASP A 66 0.18 16.52 -8.29
CA ASP A 66 0.65 17.48 -9.29
C ASP A 66 1.38 18.66 -8.65
N HIS A 67 0.93 19.14 -7.50
CA HIS A 67 1.64 20.19 -6.76
C HIS A 67 3.07 19.78 -6.37
N LEU A 68 3.30 18.48 -6.08
CA LEU A 68 4.65 17.97 -5.80
C LEU A 68 5.52 17.98 -7.07
N ARG A 69 4.93 17.69 -8.22
CA ARG A 69 5.61 17.71 -9.53
C ARG A 69 5.94 19.13 -9.99
N GLU A 70 5.02 20.05 -9.81
CA GLU A 70 5.19 21.47 -10.15
C GLU A 70 6.30 22.12 -9.31
N ASN A 71 6.45 21.67 -8.05
CA ASN A 71 7.48 22.15 -7.12
C ASN A 71 8.74 21.27 -7.09
N TYR A 72 8.95 20.43 -8.11
CA TYR A 72 10.14 19.59 -8.24
C TYR A 72 11.41 20.43 -8.40
N PRO A 73 12.56 20.08 -7.78
CA PRO A 73 12.70 18.95 -6.85
C PRO A 73 12.48 19.30 -5.38
N PHE A 74 12.67 20.55 -4.92
CA PHE A 74 12.77 20.95 -3.51
C PHE A 74 11.82 22.08 -3.12
N GLY A 75 10.92 22.50 -3.98
CA GLY A 75 10.04 23.66 -3.75
C GLY A 75 9.05 23.50 -2.57
N LEU A 76 8.83 22.26 -2.10
CA LEU A 76 8.03 21.98 -0.91
C LEU A 76 8.86 21.72 0.36
N PHE A 77 10.18 21.87 0.31
CA PHE A 77 11.02 21.69 1.50
C PHE A 77 10.92 22.93 2.40
N ALA A 78 10.68 22.68 3.68
CA ALA A 78 10.56 23.71 4.71
C ALA A 78 11.89 23.97 5.46
N VAL A 79 12.95 23.25 5.10
CA VAL A 79 14.30 23.40 5.67
C VAL A 79 15.31 23.59 4.53
N PRO A 80 16.45 24.25 4.79
CA PRO A 80 17.55 24.35 3.83
C PRO A 80 18.17 22.96 3.57
N ARG A 81 18.80 22.80 2.40
CA ARG A 81 19.32 21.50 1.94
C ARG A 81 20.35 20.91 2.91
N GLU A 82 21.08 21.73 3.63
CA GLU A 82 22.09 21.34 4.60
C GLU A 82 21.50 20.62 5.81
N GLU A 83 20.24 20.81 6.11
CA GLU A 83 19.50 20.12 7.18
C GLU A 83 18.84 18.81 6.71
N VAL A 84 18.83 18.56 5.39
CA VAL A 84 18.25 17.33 4.82
C VAL A 84 19.27 16.20 4.95
N ALA A 85 18.95 15.20 5.78
CA ALA A 85 19.80 14.04 6.03
C ALA A 85 19.61 12.92 5.01
N ARG A 86 18.41 12.83 4.38
CA ARG A 86 18.08 11.78 3.40
C ARG A 86 17.07 12.30 2.40
N ILE A 87 17.20 11.81 1.16
CA ILE A 87 16.23 12.03 0.08
C ILE A 87 15.77 10.67 -0.43
N HIS A 88 14.46 10.53 -0.60
CA HIS A 88 13.83 9.44 -1.33
C HIS A 88 13.04 9.99 -2.52
N ALA A 89 12.68 9.12 -3.45
CA ALA A 89 11.81 9.48 -4.56
C ALA A 89 10.94 8.30 -4.97
N SER A 90 9.69 8.60 -5.32
CA SER A 90 8.82 7.59 -5.93
C SER A 90 9.13 7.46 -7.42
N SER A 91 8.99 6.24 -7.97
CA SER A 91 9.07 6.03 -9.42
C SER A 91 7.86 6.69 -10.09
N GLY A 92 8.05 7.86 -10.68
CA GLY A 92 7.01 8.50 -11.49
C GLY A 92 6.76 7.71 -12.77
N THR A 93 5.55 7.18 -12.97
CA THR A 93 5.14 6.50 -14.21
C THR A 93 5.05 7.46 -15.42
N THR A 94 5.08 8.76 -15.19
CA THR A 94 4.81 9.82 -16.18
C THR A 94 5.88 10.91 -16.27
N GLY A 95 7.15 10.63 -15.89
CA GLY A 95 8.23 11.61 -16.02
C GLY A 95 9.03 11.86 -14.74
N LYS A 96 9.01 13.11 -14.19
CA LYS A 96 9.79 13.45 -13.01
C LYS A 96 9.30 12.70 -11.76
N PRO A 97 10.21 12.13 -10.95
CA PRO A 97 9.84 11.45 -9.71
C PRO A 97 9.30 12.45 -8.67
N THR A 98 8.48 11.97 -7.74
CA THR A 98 8.13 12.74 -6.55
C THR A 98 9.26 12.63 -5.54
N VAL A 99 9.90 13.77 -5.23
CA VAL A 99 11.04 13.83 -4.30
C VAL A 99 10.55 14.14 -2.90
N VAL A 100 11.08 13.43 -1.90
CA VAL A 100 10.76 13.62 -0.48
C VAL A 100 12.04 13.73 0.34
N GLY A 101 12.08 14.69 1.25
CA GLY A 101 13.22 14.95 2.11
C GLY A 101 12.94 14.60 3.57
N TYR A 102 14.02 14.30 4.31
CA TYR A 102 13.98 13.96 5.73
C TYR A 102 15.13 14.66 6.45
N THR A 103 14.82 15.35 7.56
CA THR A 103 15.83 15.73 8.55
C THR A 103 16.26 14.53 9.37
N LYS A 104 17.26 14.70 10.25
CA LYS A 104 17.61 13.64 11.22
C LYS A 104 16.44 13.32 12.15
N LYS A 105 15.64 14.30 12.53
CA LYS A 105 14.44 14.12 13.36
C LYS A 105 13.34 13.40 12.59
N ASP A 106 13.13 13.74 11.31
CA ASP A 106 12.19 13.00 10.46
C ASP A 106 12.55 11.52 10.35
N LEU A 107 13.84 11.18 10.28
CA LEU A 107 14.30 9.79 10.26
C LEU A 107 14.05 9.07 11.60
N GLN A 108 14.13 9.79 12.73
CA GLN A 108 13.75 9.23 14.04
C GLN A 108 12.25 8.97 14.12
N VAL A 109 11.41 9.91 13.68
CA VAL A 109 9.95 9.71 13.57
C VAL A 109 9.64 8.54 12.64
N PHE A 110 10.31 8.45 11.50
CA PHE A 110 10.11 7.35 10.55
C PHE A 110 10.45 5.99 11.19
N ALA A 111 11.58 5.89 11.88
CA ALA A 111 11.96 4.67 12.60
C ALA A 111 10.96 4.33 13.71
N GLU A 112 10.46 5.31 14.45
CA GLU A 112 9.47 5.14 15.51
C GLU A 112 8.14 4.59 15.00
N VAL A 113 7.54 5.21 13.97
CA VAL A 113 6.23 4.76 13.44
C VAL A 113 6.32 3.37 12.81
N VAL A 114 7.47 3.03 12.22
CA VAL A 114 7.70 1.67 11.72
C VAL A 114 7.94 0.67 12.86
N ALA A 115 8.63 1.06 13.94
CA ALA A 115 8.78 0.22 15.13
C ALA A 115 7.41 -0.09 15.77
N ARG A 116 6.51 0.91 15.87
CA ARG A 116 5.11 0.70 16.29
C ARG A 116 4.38 -0.27 15.36
N SER A 117 4.57 -0.12 14.05
CA SER A 117 3.97 -1.00 13.03
C SER A 117 4.44 -2.45 13.18
N LEU A 118 5.74 -2.67 13.32
CA LEU A 118 6.33 -3.99 13.54
C LEU A 118 5.84 -4.62 14.88
N ALA A 119 5.79 -3.81 15.93
CA ALA A 119 5.27 -4.27 17.23
C ALA A 119 3.78 -4.64 17.16
N ALA A 120 2.96 -3.88 16.41
CA ALA A 120 1.56 -4.20 16.15
C ALA A 120 1.42 -5.49 15.34
N ALA A 121 2.29 -5.71 14.37
CA ALA A 121 2.36 -6.92 13.55
C ALA A 121 2.78 -8.19 14.31
N GLY A 122 3.19 -8.09 15.56
CA GLY A 122 3.61 -9.24 16.36
C GLY A 122 5.11 -9.31 16.66
N ALA A 123 5.95 -8.51 15.98
CA ALA A 123 7.39 -8.49 16.20
C ALA A 123 7.77 -8.03 17.60
N ARG A 124 8.94 -8.47 18.07
CA ARG A 124 9.47 -8.21 19.42
C ARG A 124 10.96 -7.91 19.35
N PRO A 125 11.52 -7.19 20.35
CA PRO A 125 12.96 -7.09 20.52
C PRO A 125 13.63 -8.47 20.53
N GLY A 126 14.78 -8.57 19.87
CA GLY A 126 15.55 -9.82 19.76
C GLY A 126 15.15 -10.74 18.60
N MET A 127 13.99 -10.55 17.97
CA MET A 127 13.63 -11.25 16.73
C MET A 127 14.46 -10.76 15.53
N MET A 128 14.51 -11.56 14.49
CA MET A 128 15.19 -11.24 13.24
C MET A 128 14.19 -10.92 12.13
N LEU A 129 14.37 -9.78 11.46
CA LEU A 129 13.61 -9.36 10.29
C LEU A 129 14.36 -9.70 9.00
N HIS A 130 13.77 -10.54 8.15
CA HIS A 130 14.18 -10.71 6.76
C HIS A 130 13.52 -9.63 5.91
N ASN A 131 14.28 -8.58 5.56
CA ASN A 131 13.74 -7.43 4.83
C ASN A 131 13.96 -7.59 3.32
N ALA A 132 12.90 -8.02 2.62
CA ALA A 132 12.88 -8.23 1.18
C ALA A 132 12.27 -7.05 0.40
N TYR A 133 12.10 -5.88 1.02
CA TYR A 133 11.83 -4.65 0.29
C TYR A 133 13.09 -4.08 -0.35
N GLY A 134 12.95 -3.50 -1.54
CA GLY A 134 14.07 -2.86 -2.24
C GLY A 134 14.70 -1.71 -1.47
N TYR A 135 16.03 -1.69 -1.41
CA TYR A 135 16.83 -0.59 -0.90
C TYR A 135 17.21 0.36 -2.05
N GLY A 136 17.09 1.66 -1.85
CA GLY A 136 17.37 2.66 -2.87
C GLY A 136 16.54 3.92 -2.70
N LEU A 137 16.09 4.52 -3.79
CA LEU A 137 15.26 5.73 -3.75
C LEU A 137 13.88 5.49 -3.15
N PHE A 138 13.35 4.28 -3.23
CA PHE A 138 12.08 3.90 -2.61
C PHE A 138 12.21 3.79 -1.10
N THR A 139 11.15 4.18 -0.37
CA THR A 139 11.19 4.28 1.11
C THR A 139 11.10 2.96 1.85
N GLY A 140 10.61 1.88 1.20
CA GLY A 140 10.24 0.61 1.85
C GLY A 140 11.40 -0.05 2.59
N GLY A 141 12.50 -0.36 1.90
CA GLY A 141 13.63 -1.08 2.49
C GLY A 141 14.25 -0.38 3.69
N LEU A 142 14.64 0.90 3.52
CA LEU A 142 15.27 1.69 4.59
C LEU A 142 14.31 2.05 5.72
N GLY A 143 13.00 2.16 5.44
CA GLY A 143 11.98 2.40 6.47
C GLY A 143 11.83 1.21 7.39
N LEU A 144 11.61 0.01 6.84
CA LEU A 144 11.50 -1.24 7.63
C LEU A 144 12.80 -1.54 8.39
N HIS A 145 13.95 -1.29 7.76
CA HIS A 145 15.26 -1.42 8.39
C HIS A 145 15.37 -0.56 9.65
N GLY A 146 15.20 0.76 9.52
CA GLY A 146 15.33 1.68 10.65
C GLY A 146 14.30 1.41 11.77
N GLY A 147 13.08 1.03 11.42
CA GLY A 147 12.06 0.67 12.40
C GLY A 147 12.37 -0.61 13.15
N ALA A 148 12.90 -1.62 12.46
CA ALA A 148 13.30 -2.88 13.11
C ALA A 148 14.49 -2.67 14.06
N GLU A 149 15.49 -1.89 13.67
CA GLU A 149 16.61 -1.52 14.57
C GLU A 149 16.10 -0.74 15.80
N ALA A 150 15.16 0.21 15.60
CA ALA A 150 14.56 0.98 16.69
C ALA A 150 13.73 0.09 17.64
N LEU A 151 13.11 -0.98 17.13
CA LEU A 151 12.40 -1.98 17.96
C LEU A 151 13.38 -2.92 18.69
N GLY A 152 14.65 -2.94 18.33
CA GLY A 152 15.65 -3.85 18.91
C GLY A 152 15.70 -5.22 18.22
N MET A 153 15.37 -5.28 16.93
CA MET A 153 15.46 -6.48 16.10
C MET A 153 16.81 -6.56 15.37
N THR A 154 17.17 -7.77 14.96
CA THR A 154 18.25 -7.98 13.98
C THR A 154 17.67 -7.87 12.57
N VAL A 155 18.31 -7.13 11.66
CA VAL A 155 17.85 -6.98 10.28
C VAL A 155 18.75 -7.72 9.31
N VAL A 156 18.15 -8.54 8.44
CA VAL A 156 18.82 -9.12 7.26
C VAL A 156 18.41 -8.27 6.05
N PRO A 157 19.27 -7.37 5.53
CA PRO A 157 18.91 -6.40 4.50
C PRO A 157 19.10 -6.99 3.10
N VAL A 158 18.27 -7.98 2.74
CA VAL A 158 18.44 -8.77 1.51
C VAL A 158 18.09 -7.97 0.27
N SER A 159 17.16 -7.01 0.39
CA SER A 159 16.55 -6.30 -0.74
C SER A 159 15.57 -7.18 -1.53
N GLY A 160 14.91 -6.60 -2.55
CA GLY A 160 14.00 -7.34 -3.42
C GLY A 160 14.70 -8.20 -4.46
N GLY A 161 13.99 -9.20 -5.01
CA GLY A 161 14.48 -10.08 -6.06
C GLY A 161 15.37 -11.24 -5.55
N MET A 162 16.05 -11.90 -6.48
CA MET A 162 16.95 -13.03 -6.19
C MET A 162 16.28 -14.14 -5.35
N THR A 163 15.14 -14.63 -5.77
CA THR A 163 14.26 -15.52 -4.99
C THR A 163 14.98 -16.74 -4.43
N GLU A 164 15.88 -17.38 -5.19
CA GLU A 164 16.68 -18.50 -4.70
C GLU A 164 17.54 -18.15 -3.48
N ARG A 165 18.17 -16.97 -3.53
CA ARG A 165 18.97 -16.45 -2.42
C ARG A 165 18.11 -16.13 -1.20
N GLN A 166 16.92 -15.57 -1.40
CA GLN A 166 15.95 -15.31 -0.33
C GLN A 166 15.60 -16.61 0.41
N VAL A 167 15.22 -17.64 -0.35
CA VAL A 167 14.87 -18.96 0.19
C VAL A 167 16.03 -19.56 0.99
N MET A 168 17.25 -19.54 0.44
CA MET A 168 18.44 -20.01 1.15
C MET A 168 18.66 -19.27 2.47
N LEU A 169 18.61 -17.93 2.45
CA LEU A 169 18.86 -17.12 3.65
C LEU A 169 17.77 -17.28 4.71
N ILE A 170 16.50 -17.46 4.33
CA ILE A 170 15.41 -17.75 5.28
C ILE A 170 15.64 -19.10 5.97
N GLN A 171 16.08 -20.11 5.24
CA GLN A 171 16.38 -21.43 5.82
C GLN A 171 17.61 -21.40 6.74
N ASP A 172 18.68 -20.69 6.32
CA ASP A 172 19.97 -20.68 7.04
C ASP A 172 19.92 -19.76 8.27
N PHE A 173 19.35 -18.55 8.14
CA PHE A 173 19.35 -17.55 9.22
C PHE A 173 18.13 -17.68 10.15
N ARG A 174 17.09 -18.38 9.71
CA ARG A 174 15.89 -18.67 10.49
C ARG A 174 15.22 -17.43 11.10
N PRO A 175 14.90 -16.39 10.28
CA PRO A 175 14.22 -15.20 10.78
C PRO A 175 12.79 -15.53 11.23
N GLU A 176 12.28 -14.81 12.25
CA GLU A 176 10.90 -14.93 12.71
C GLU A 176 9.96 -13.99 11.94
N VAL A 177 10.46 -12.93 11.36
CA VAL A 177 9.65 -11.90 10.66
C VAL A 177 10.15 -11.70 9.24
N ILE A 178 9.22 -11.63 8.30
CA ILE A 178 9.51 -11.22 6.90
C ILE A 178 8.75 -9.95 6.55
N SER A 179 9.38 -9.06 5.78
CA SER A 179 8.73 -7.90 5.17
C SER A 179 8.94 -7.88 3.67
N CYS A 180 7.85 -7.81 2.90
CA CYS A 180 7.87 -7.77 1.43
C CYS A 180 6.50 -7.31 0.88
N THR A 181 6.37 -7.25 -0.44
CA THR A 181 5.04 -7.07 -1.06
C THR A 181 4.22 -8.36 -0.96
N PRO A 182 2.87 -8.29 -0.87
CA PRO A 182 2.00 -9.47 -0.87
C PRO A 182 2.25 -10.41 -2.06
N SER A 183 2.40 -9.87 -3.26
CA SER A 183 2.71 -10.67 -4.46
C SER A 183 4.06 -11.38 -4.37
N TYR A 184 5.05 -10.79 -3.71
CA TYR A 184 6.35 -11.43 -3.52
C TYR A 184 6.29 -12.51 -2.42
N ALA A 185 5.48 -12.31 -1.38
CA ALA A 185 5.22 -13.35 -0.39
C ALA A 185 4.59 -14.62 -1.01
N GLN A 186 3.64 -14.44 -1.96
CA GLN A 186 3.10 -15.56 -2.75
C GLN A 186 4.19 -16.27 -3.58
N THR A 187 5.07 -15.50 -4.24
CA THR A 187 6.20 -16.05 -5.00
C THR A 187 7.13 -16.89 -4.11
N LEU A 188 7.43 -16.41 -2.90
CA LEU A 188 8.25 -17.16 -1.94
C LEU A 188 7.55 -18.44 -1.46
N ALA A 189 6.25 -18.38 -1.15
CA ALA A 189 5.46 -19.54 -0.77
C ALA A 189 5.43 -20.61 -1.87
N GLU A 190 5.25 -20.22 -3.14
CA GLU A 190 5.35 -21.12 -4.29
C GLU A 190 6.73 -21.76 -4.40
N GLU A 191 7.80 -20.97 -4.21
CA GLU A 191 9.17 -21.47 -4.33
C GLU A 191 9.53 -22.46 -3.21
N PHE A 192 9.10 -22.21 -1.96
CA PHE A 192 9.24 -23.18 -0.87
C PHE A 192 8.49 -24.48 -1.18
N ARG A 193 7.25 -24.38 -1.67
CA ARG A 193 6.46 -25.54 -2.06
C ARG A 193 7.15 -26.37 -3.16
N LYS A 194 7.69 -25.73 -4.21
CA LYS A 194 8.43 -26.38 -5.30
C LYS A 194 9.65 -27.16 -4.79
N ARG A 195 10.30 -26.67 -3.74
CA ARG A 195 11.45 -27.30 -3.09
C ARG A 195 11.07 -28.36 -2.06
N GLY A 196 9.79 -28.61 -1.85
CA GLY A 196 9.29 -29.56 -0.86
C GLY A 196 9.52 -29.12 0.59
N VAL A 197 9.70 -27.81 0.84
CA VAL A 197 9.85 -27.25 2.19
C VAL A 197 8.46 -26.92 2.72
N SER A 198 8.10 -27.58 3.81
CA SER A 198 6.80 -27.30 4.46
C SER A 198 6.85 -26.01 5.28
N PRO A 199 5.72 -25.28 5.44
CA PRO A 199 5.65 -24.06 6.25
C PRO A 199 6.12 -24.27 7.69
N GLU A 200 5.85 -25.45 8.29
CA GLU A 200 6.26 -25.80 9.67
C GLU A 200 7.78 -25.96 9.82
N ALA A 201 8.51 -26.16 8.72
CA ALA A 201 9.97 -26.22 8.72
C ALA A 201 10.62 -24.83 8.76
N LEU A 202 9.86 -23.78 8.43
CA LEU A 202 10.30 -22.39 8.49
C LEU A 202 10.24 -21.87 9.93
N SER A 203 11.08 -20.88 10.24
CA SER A 203 11.05 -20.16 11.52
C SER A 203 10.15 -18.94 11.50
N LEU A 204 9.57 -18.61 10.34
CA LEU A 204 8.73 -17.45 10.16
C LEU A 204 7.47 -17.57 11.03
N GLU A 205 7.16 -16.49 11.74
CA GLU A 205 5.95 -16.37 12.57
C GLU A 205 5.04 -15.23 12.06
N TYR A 206 5.66 -14.15 11.59
CA TYR A 206 4.95 -12.93 11.18
C TYR A 206 5.40 -12.45 9.81
N ALA A 207 4.45 -11.90 9.04
CA ALA A 207 4.74 -11.21 7.79
C ALA A 207 4.15 -9.79 7.82
N VAL A 208 4.95 -8.79 7.45
CA VAL A 208 4.53 -7.39 7.34
C VAL A 208 4.52 -7.03 5.86
N LEU A 209 3.33 -6.97 5.29
CA LEU A 209 3.11 -6.89 3.86
C LEU A 209 2.45 -5.56 3.48
N GLY A 210 2.84 -4.98 2.36
CA GLY A 210 2.25 -3.72 1.89
C GLY A 210 2.81 -3.25 0.56
N ALA A 211 2.65 -1.98 0.28
CA ALA A 211 3.01 -1.29 -0.96
C ALA A 211 2.09 -1.60 -2.17
N GLU A 212 1.22 -2.58 -2.08
CA GLU A 212 0.20 -2.91 -3.07
C GLU A 212 -1.09 -3.39 -2.37
N PRO A 213 -2.28 -3.16 -2.95
CA PRO A 213 -3.53 -3.71 -2.43
C PRO A 213 -3.51 -5.24 -2.49
N TRP A 214 -4.15 -5.89 -1.53
CA TRP A 214 -4.32 -7.32 -1.49
C TRP A 214 -5.58 -7.72 -0.71
N THR A 215 -6.07 -8.93 -0.96
CA THR A 215 -7.35 -9.43 -0.46
C THR A 215 -7.16 -10.45 0.68
N GLU A 216 -8.23 -10.72 1.43
CA GLU A 216 -8.22 -11.78 2.45
C GLU A 216 -7.93 -13.17 1.89
N ALA A 217 -8.27 -13.42 0.62
CA ALA A 217 -7.92 -14.69 -0.03
C ALA A 217 -6.41 -14.81 -0.29
N ILE A 218 -5.74 -13.71 -0.68
CA ILE A 218 -4.27 -13.66 -0.79
C ILE A 218 -3.64 -13.80 0.60
N ARG A 219 -4.21 -13.14 1.63
CA ARG A 219 -3.78 -13.29 3.02
C ARG A 219 -3.74 -14.75 3.43
N LYS A 220 -4.84 -15.46 3.20
CA LYS A 220 -4.95 -16.88 3.52
C LYS A 220 -3.88 -17.72 2.81
N GLN A 221 -3.67 -17.50 1.51
CA GLN A 221 -2.65 -18.20 0.73
C GLN A 221 -1.22 -17.97 1.28
N VAL A 222 -0.91 -16.72 1.65
CA VAL A 222 0.40 -16.37 2.23
C VAL A 222 0.55 -16.97 3.62
N ASP A 223 -0.46 -16.83 4.49
CA ASP A 223 -0.43 -17.36 5.85
C ASP A 223 -0.24 -18.87 5.84
N GLU A 224 -0.98 -19.59 5.01
CA GLU A 224 -0.86 -21.06 4.86
C GLU A 224 0.45 -21.46 4.18
N GLY A 225 0.89 -20.73 3.15
CA GLY A 225 2.07 -21.07 2.34
C GLY A 225 3.41 -20.80 3.04
N LEU A 226 3.46 -19.85 3.97
CA LEU A 226 4.67 -19.48 4.72
C LEU A 226 4.58 -19.84 6.21
N GLY A 227 3.43 -20.28 6.72
CA GLY A 227 3.21 -20.56 8.14
C GLY A 227 3.20 -19.31 9.03
N VAL A 228 2.72 -18.17 8.52
CA VAL A 228 2.81 -16.87 9.18
C VAL A 228 1.45 -16.30 9.56
N ARG A 229 1.48 -15.28 10.43
CA ARG A 229 0.38 -14.34 10.62
C ARG A 229 0.74 -13.05 9.94
N SER A 230 0.14 -12.80 8.79
CA SER A 230 0.44 -11.60 7.99
C SER A 230 -0.41 -10.40 8.44
N THR A 231 0.18 -9.22 8.37
CA THR A 231 -0.48 -7.92 8.61
C THR A 231 -0.20 -6.96 7.47
N ASN A 232 -1.13 -6.04 7.24
CA ASN A 232 -1.00 -5.01 6.23
C ASN A 232 -0.32 -3.78 6.82
N ILE A 233 0.79 -3.34 6.19
CA ILE A 233 1.43 -2.05 6.47
C ILE A 233 1.09 -1.07 5.36
N TYR A 234 0.51 0.06 5.72
CA TYR A 234 0.17 1.14 4.80
C TYR A 234 1.14 2.31 4.92
N GLY A 235 1.43 2.93 3.81
CA GLY A 235 2.17 4.17 3.75
C GLY A 235 2.48 4.61 2.33
N LEU A 236 2.92 5.85 2.22
CA LEU A 236 3.32 6.47 0.96
C LEU A 236 4.51 7.38 1.20
N SER A 237 5.41 7.42 0.23
CA SER A 237 6.67 8.18 0.32
C SER A 237 6.44 9.66 0.63
N GLU A 238 5.39 10.24 0.07
CA GLU A 238 5.01 11.65 0.22
C GLU A 238 4.74 12.01 1.69
N ILE A 239 4.16 11.11 2.47
CA ILE A 239 3.87 11.33 3.90
C ILE A 239 5.08 11.01 4.76
N ILE A 240 5.54 9.74 4.74
CA ILE A 240 6.76 9.35 5.46
C ILE A 240 7.41 8.08 4.86
N GLY A 241 6.67 7.25 4.15
CA GLY A 241 7.04 5.93 3.69
C GLY A 241 6.12 4.88 4.31
N PRO A 242 6.51 3.60 4.44
CA PRO A 242 5.76 2.62 5.21
C PRO A 242 5.64 3.05 6.68
N GLY A 243 4.58 2.61 7.35
CA GLY A 243 4.37 2.91 8.76
C GLY A 243 3.51 4.14 9.03
N VAL A 244 2.72 4.63 8.07
CA VAL A 244 1.62 5.56 8.34
C VAL A 244 0.54 4.84 9.15
N ALA A 245 0.23 3.61 8.76
CA ALA A 245 -0.69 2.74 9.46
C ALA A 245 -0.26 1.27 9.37
N ASN A 246 -0.70 0.46 10.35
CA ASN A 246 -0.50 -0.99 10.33
C ASN A 246 -1.65 -1.73 11.03
N GLU A 247 -1.99 -2.91 10.54
CA GLU A 247 -2.88 -3.82 11.26
C GLU A 247 -2.22 -4.35 12.53
N CYS A 248 -3.02 -4.59 13.55
CA CYS A 248 -2.55 -5.37 14.70
C CYS A 248 -2.77 -6.86 14.46
N VAL A 249 -1.83 -7.68 14.93
CA VAL A 249 -1.88 -9.13 14.76
C VAL A 249 -3.05 -9.77 15.53
N GLU A 250 -3.61 -9.09 16.52
CA GLU A 250 -4.72 -9.55 17.34
C GLU A 250 -6.02 -9.64 16.54
N GLU A 251 -6.37 -8.60 15.77
CA GLU A 251 -7.64 -8.56 15.01
C GLU A 251 -7.46 -8.64 13.50
N ARG A 252 -6.44 -7.98 12.95
CA ARG A 252 -6.18 -7.89 11.51
C ARG A 252 -7.38 -7.34 10.70
N GLN A 253 -8.13 -6.43 11.34
CA GLN A 253 -9.32 -5.78 10.77
C GLN A 253 -9.13 -4.27 10.76
N GLY A 254 -8.55 -3.77 9.69
CA GLY A 254 -8.18 -2.38 9.55
C GLY A 254 -6.86 -2.02 10.21
N SER A 255 -6.18 -1.03 9.62
CA SER A 255 -4.85 -0.58 10.03
C SER A 255 -4.95 0.65 10.93
N HIS A 256 -4.36 0.59 12.14
CA HIS A 256 -4.23 1.74 13.02
C HIS A 256 -3.36 2.81 12.37
N ILE A 257 -3.90 4.01 12.19
CA ILE A 257 -3.13 5.19 11.75
C ILE A 257 -2.47 5.79 12.99
N TRP A 258 -1.19 6.11 12.95
CA TRP A 258 -0.51 6.76 14.08
C TRP A 258 -0.90 8.23 14.15
N GLU A 259 -2.09 8.51 14.74
CA GLU A 259 -2.79 9.79 14.70
C GLU A 259 -2.07 10.93 15.43
N ASP A 260 -1.12 10.63 16.28
CA ASP A 260 -0.24 11.63 16.86
C ASP A 260 0.79 12.19 15.84
N HIS A 261 1.07 11.44 14.76
CA HIS A 261 1.94 11.86 13.66
C HIS A 261 1.18 12.26 12.39
N PHE A 262 0.02 11.64 12.13
CA PHE A 262 -0.74 11.79 10.89
C PHE A 262 -2.20 12.04 11.20
N LEU A 263 -2.73 13.19 10.78
CA LEU A 263 -4.15 13.50 10.93
C LEU A 263 -4.90 12.99 9.70
N PRO A 264 -5.75 11.95 9.83
CA PRO A 264 -6.52 11.40 8.73
C PRO A 264 -7.87 12.09 8.57
N GLU A 265 -8.31 12.23 7.32
CA GLU A 265 -9.68 12.51 6.92
C GLU A 265 -10.09 11.52 5.84
N VAL A 266 -11.36 11.20 5.72
CA VAL A 266 -11.93 10.58 4.53
C VAL A 266 -12.93 11.55 3.93
N VAL A 267 -12.76 11.86 2.65
CA VAL A 267 -13.55 12.88 1.96
C VAL A 267 -14.24 12.30 0.72
N ASP A 268 -15.34 12.92 0.36
CA ASP A 268 -16.04 12.60 -0.88
C ASP A 268 -15.14 12.91 -2.10
N PRO A 269 -15.00 11.99 -3.05
CA PRO A 269 -14.09 12.16 -4.19
C PRO A 269 -14.49 13.31 -5.14
N ASP A 270 -15.75 13.68 -5.20
CA ASP A 270 -16.28 14.68 -6.12
C ASP A 270 -16.34 16.07 -5.47
N THR A 271 -16.78 16.15 -4.23
CA THR A 271 -16.99 17.44 -3.50
C THR A 271 -15.82 17.82 -2.60
N GLY A 272 -15.04 16.86 -2.11
CA GLY A 272 -13.99 17.07 -1.12
C GLY A 272 -14.51 17.28 0.30
N GLU A 273 -15.81 17.12 0.53
CA GLU A 273 -16.41 17.27 1.87
C GLU A 273 -16.09 16.05 2.74
N PRO A 274 -15.84 16.25 4.05
CA PRO A 274 -15.59 15.15 4.97
C PRO A 274 -16.77 14.18 5.04
N LEU A 275 -16.46 12.88 5.02
CA LEU A 275 -17.43 11.81 5.14
C LEU A 275 -17.50 11.26 6.57
N PRO A 276 -18.68 10.83 7.03
CA PRO A 276 -18.83 10.21 8.34
C PRO A 276 -18.13 8.84 8.41
N GLU A 277 -17.91 8.37 9.65
CA GLU A 277 -17.34 7.06 9.95
C GLU A 277 -18.02 5.94 9.15
N GLY A 278 -17.21 5.00 8.66
CA GLY A 278 -17.64 3.84 7.86
C GLY A 278 -18.01 4.14 6.41
N LYS A 279 -18.02 5.40 5.99
CA LYS A 279 -18.27 5.75 4.57
C LYS A 279 -16.97 5.73 3.78
N VAL A 280 -17.05 5.09 2.61
CA VAL A 280 -15.92 5.00 1.68
C VAL A 280 -15.73 6.32 0.96
N GLY A 281 -14.51 6.83 0.99
CA GLY A 281 -14.08 8.04 0.27
C GLY A 281 -12.57 8.07 0.12
N VAL A 282 -12.03 9.19 -0.30
CA VAL A 282 -10.59 9.36 -0.49
C VAL A 282 -9.92 9.66 0.83
N LEU A 283 -8.89 8.88 1.18
CA LEU A 283 -8.05 9.17 2.33
C LEU A 283 -7.24 10.44 2.09
N VAL A 284 -7.30 11.34 3.05
CA VAL A 284 -6.51 12.58 3.08
C VAL A 284 -5.68 12.56 4.35
N LEU A 285 -4.40 12.94 4.25
CA LEU A 285 -3.47 12.90 5.38
C LEU A 285 -2.77 14.25 5.55
N THR A 286 -2.67 14.71 6.80
CA THR A 286 -1.85 15.87 7.19
C THR A 286 -0.70 15.40 8.07
N ASN A 287 0.55 15.75 7.71
CA ASN A 287 1.70 15.54 8.59
C ASN A 287 1.64 16.47 9.79
N LEU A 288 1.85 15.94 11.00
CA LEU A 288 1.85 16.70 12.24
C LEU A 288 3.24 16.87 12.88
N THR A 289 4.23 16.09 12.46
CA THR A 289 5.54 16.02 13.16
C THR A 289 6.76 16.05 12.23
N LYS A 290 6.58 15.95 10.92
CA LYS A 290 7.66 16.02 9.94
C LYS A 290 8.20 17.46 9.82
N GLU A 291 9.48 17.63 9.48
CA GLU A 291 10.15 18.94 9.37
C GLU A 291 10.56 19.28 7.94
N ALA A 292 11.23 18.36 7.23
CA ALA A 292 11.81 18.68 5.92
C ALA A 292 10.75 18.98 4.86
N MET A 293 9.70 18.18 4.80
CA MET A 293 8.62 18.33 3.84
C MET A 293 7.31 17.88 4.49
N LEU A 294 6.53 18.85 4.97
CA LEU A 294 5.19 18.60 5.52
C LEU A 294 4.15 18.76 4.42
N LEU A 295 3.16 17.88 4.43
CA LEU A 295 2.00 18.00 3.56
C LEU A 295 0.75 18.26 4.39
N LEU A 296 0.05 19.34 4.03
CA LEU A 296 -1.28 19.67 4.57
C LEU A 296 -2.34 19.05 3.65
N ARG A 297 -3.30 18.34 4.25
CA ARG A 297 -4.43 17.70 3.56
C ARG A 297 -4.04 17.04 2.24
N TYR A 298 -3.06 16.15 2.30
CA TYR A 298 -2.58 15.44 1.12
C TYR A 298 -3.62 14.44 0.62
N TRP A 299 -4.10 14.68 -0.59
CA TRP A 299 -5.04 13.81 -1.29
C TRP A 299 -4.31 12.59 -1.82
N THR A 300 -4.43 11.45 -1.14
CA THR A 300 -3.68 10.25 -1.48
C THR A 300 -4.15 9.58 -2.77
N GLY A 301 -5.42 9.75 -3.11
CA GLY A 301 -6.10 9.00 -4.15
C GLY A 301 -6.59 7.61 -3.72
N ASP A 302 -6.21 7.12 -2.54
CA ASP A 302 -6.61 5.82 -2.02
C ASP A 302 -8.04 5.87 -1.47
N LEU A 303 -8.88 4.91 -1.88
CA LEU A 303 -10.27 4.78 -1.41
C LEU A 303 -10.32 3.82 -0.22
N THR A 304 -10.81 4.32 0.91
CA THR A 304 -10.98 3.58 2.16
C THR A 304 -12.06 4.22 3.03
N PHE A 305 -12.24 3.73 4.24
CA PHE A 305 -13.08 4.32 5.29
C PHE A 305 -12.32 4.33 6.61
N LEU A 306 -12.79 5.13 7.56
CA LEU A 306 -12.26 5.15 8.93
C LEU A 306 -13.27 4.54 9.90
N THR A 307 -12.76 3.88 10.96
CA THR A 307 -13.58 3.41 12.09
C THR A 307 -12.88 3.68 13.41
N TYR A 308 -13.67 4.17 14.38
CA TYR A 308 -13.24 4.48 15.74
C TYR A 308 -13.63 3.40 16.75
N GLU A 309 -14.16 2.27 16.28
CA GLU A 309 -14.53 1.16 17.16
C GLU A 309 -13.30 0.66 17.94
N PRO A 310 -13.48 0.31 19.24
CA PRO A 310 -12.42 -0.27 20.04
C PRO A 310 -11.79 -1.51 19.39
N CYS A 311 -10.47 -1.65 19.54
CA CYS A 311 -9.72 -2.81 19.07
C CYS A 311 -9.24 -3.66 20.26
N ALA A 312 -9.30 -4.98 20.15
CA ALA A 312 -8.84 -5.91 21.18
C ALA A 312 -7.34 -5.77 21.52
N CYS A 313 -6.54 -5.17 20.62
CA CYS A 313 -5.14 -4.89 20.91
C CYS A 313 -4.91 -3.78 21.96
N GLY A 314 -5.95 -3.03 22.34
CA GLY A 314 -5.91 -1.95 23.33
C GLY A 314 -5.44 -0.59 22.78
N ARG A 315 -5.09 -0.47 21.50
CA ARG A 315 -4.81 0.82 20.86
C ARG A 315 -6.09 1.60 20.66
N THR A 316 -5.99 2.93 20.80
CA THR A 316 -7.12 3.86 20.68
C THR A 316 -7.11 4.66 19.38
N HIS A 317 -6.07 4.54 18.59
CA HIS A 317 -5.94 5.20 17.31
C HIS A 317 -6.97 4.68 16.30
N VAL A 318 -7.50 5.58 15.46
CA VAL A 318 -8.45 5.25 14.41
C VAL A 318 -7.88 4.17 13.48
N ARG A 319 -8.75 3.31 13.01
CA ARG A 319 -8.36 2.30 12.00
C ARG A 319 -8.91 2.69 10.62
N MET A 320 -8.07 2.60 9.61
CA MET A 320 -8.51 2.65 8.23
C MET A 320 -8.87 1.25 7.73
N GLY A 321 -9.92 1.14 6.94
CA GLY A 321 -10.27 -0.10 6.23
C GLY A 321 -9.23 -0.48 5.17
N PRO A 322 -9.43 -1.61 4.47
CA PRO A 322 -8.59 -1.97 3.34
C PRO A 322 -8.68 -0.91 2.23
N ILE A 323 -7.63 -0.81 1.42
CA ILE A 323 -7.68 0.01 0.21
C ILE A 323 -8.54 -0.71 -0.82
N LEU A 324 -9.68 -0.11 -1.14
CA LEU A 324 -10.67 -0.65 -2.07
C LEU A 324 -10.34 -0.34 -3.53
N GLY A 325 -9.49 0.64 -3.76
CA GLY A 325 -9.02 1.09 -5.06
C GLY A 325 -8.32 2.43 -4.96
N ARG A 326 -7.94 2.98 -6.11
CA ARG A 326 -7.36 4.34 -6.21
C ARG A 326 -8.14 5.14 -7.24
N THR A 327 -8.34 6.42 -6.97
CA THR A 327 -9.00 7.32 -7.92
C THR A 327 -8.18 7.54 -9.19
N ASP A 328 -6.84 7.39 -9.12
CA ASP A 328 -5.90 7.51 -10.24
C ASP A 328 -5.56 6.19 -10.95
N ASP A 329 -5.86 5.03 -10.34
CA ASP A 329 -5.75 3.69 -10.96
C ASP A 329 -7.10 3.20 -11.52
N MET A 330 -8.14 4.00 -11.38
CA MET A 330 -9.44 3.72 -11.94
C MET A 330 -9.36 3.76 -13.46
N LEU A 331 -9.72 2.65 -14.09
CA LEU A 331 -9.87 2.57 -15.53
C LEU A 331 -11.30 2.94 -15.90
N ILE A 332 -11.47 3.90 -16.77
CA ILE A 332 -12.78 4.11 -17.40
C ILE A 332 -12.78 3.31 -18.70
N ILE A 333 -13.57 2.26 -18.74
CA ILE A 333 -13.72 1.38 -19.90
C ILE A 333 -15.17 1.45 -20.37
N ARG A 334 -15.41 2.04 -21.52
CA ARG A 334 -16.77 2.22 -22.09
C ARG A 334 -17.75 2.87 -21.11
N GLY A 335 -17.27 3.87 -20.34
CA GLY A 335 -18.08 4.60 -19.35
C GLY A 335 -18.27 3.88 -18.01
N VAL A 336 -17.66 2.72 -17.80
CA VAL A 336 -17.69 1.99 -16.53
C VAL A 336 -16.36 2.19 -15.78
N ASN A 337 -16.46 2.54 -14.50
CA ASN A 337 -15.32 2.62 -13.61
C ASN A 337 -14.87 1.22 -13.18
N VAL A 338 -13.65 0.84 -13.51
CA VAL A 338 -13.07 -0.48 -13.24
C VAL A 338 -11.84 -0.33 -12.35
N TYR A 339 -11.85 -0.99 -11.21
CA TYR A 339 -10.69 -1.07 -10.33
C TYR A 339 -10.03 -2.46 -10.46
N PRO A 340 -8.71 -2.55 -10.58
CA PRO A 340 -7.98 -3.84 -10.64
C PRO A 340 -8.32 -4.78 -9.48
N THR A 341 -8.55 -4.23 -8.27
CA THR A 341 -8.95 -4.99 -7.08
C THR A 341 -10.31 -5.69 -7.24
N GLN A 342 -11.25 -5.12 -7.99
CA GLN A 342 -12.53 -5.77 -8.29
C GLN A 342 -12.32 -6.97 -9.22
N VAL A 343 -11.46 -6.84 -10.22
CA VAL A 343 -11.11 -7.95 -11.12
C VAL A 343 -10.46 -9.08 -10.33
N GLU A 344 -9.52 -8.76 -9.44
CA GLU A 344 -8.87 -9.74 -8.56
C GLU A 344 -9.88 -10.49 -7.67
N ALA A 345 -10.83 -9.77 -7.06
CA ALA A 345 -11.87 -10.39 -6.23
C ALA A 345 -12.75 -11.37 -7.02
N VAL A 346 -13.05 -11.08 -8.28
CA VAL A 346 -13.79 -12.00 -9.16
C VAL A 346 -12.96 -13.24 -9.48
N LEU A 347 -11.69 -13.09 -9.81
CA LEU A 347 -10.79 -14.20 -10.16
C LEU A 347 -10.58 -15.17 -9.00
N LEU A 348 -10.45 -14.65 -7.78
CA LEU A 348 -10.33 -15.46 -6.57
C LEU A 348 -11.55 -16.35 -6.28
N GLY A 349 -12.71 -16.03 -6.84
CA GLY A 349 -13.92 -16.86 -6.79
C GLY A 349 -14.00 -17.95 -7.88
N ILE A 350 -12.93 -18.19 -8.64
CA ILE A 350 -12.86 -19.17 -9.74
C ILE A 350 -11.71 -20.14 -9.47
N PRO A 351 -11.96 -21.37 -9.00
CA PRO A 351 -10.88 -22.31 -8.58
C PRO A 351 -9.91 -22.70 -9.68
N GLU A 352 -10.34 -22.64 -10.94
CA GLU A 352 -9.55 -23.03 -12.11
C GLU A 352 -8.52 -21.98 -12.53
N VAL A 353 -8.54 -20.78 -11.90
CA VAL A 353 -7.54 -19.71 -12.15
C VAL A 353 -6.82 -19.31 -10.87
N VAL A 354 -5.69 -18.66 -11.02
CA VAL A 354 -4.93 -18.06 -9.91
C VAL A 354 -4.90 -16.52 -10.06
N PRO A 355 -4.69 -15.74 -8.97
CA PRO A 355 -4.75 -14.27 -9.02
C PRO A 355 -3.50 -13.63 -9.64
N TYR A 356 -2.90 -14.31 -10.60
CA TYR A 356 -1.85 -13.77 -11.46
C TYR A 356 -2.48 -13.34 -12.78
N TYR A 357 -2.63 -12.03 -12.93
CA TYR A 357 -3.32 -11.44 -14.07
C TYR A 357 -2.74 -10.10 -14.49
N GLN A 358 -3.08 -9.68 -15.70
CA GLN A 358 -2.82 -8.33 -16.20
C GLN A 358 -4.00 -7.85 -17.02
N ILE A 359 -4.43 -6.61 -16.78
CA ILE A 359 -5.44 -5.90 -17.57
C ILE A 359 -4.68 -5.05 -18.61
N VAL A 360 -4.92 -5.30 -19.88
CA VAL A 360 -4.37 -4.52 -20.98
C VAL A 360 -5.50 -3.72 -21.62
N VAL A 361 -5.37 -2.40 -21.62
CA VAL A 361 -6.39 -1.51 -22.23
C VAL A 361 -5.79 -0.87 -23.48
N ARG A 362 -6.52 -0.98 -24.57
CA ARG A 362 -6.17 -0.39 -25.87
C ARG A 362 -7.33 0.48 -26.37
N ARG A 363 -7.05 1.34 -27.33
CA ARG A 363 -8.09 2.05 -28.05
C ARG A 363 -8.11 1.59 -29.49
N GLU A 364 -9.23 1.02 -29.92
CA GLU A 364 -9.47 0.64 -31.30
C GLU A 364 -10.56 1.56 -31.89
N GLY A 365 -10.13 2.46 -32.77
CA GLY A 365 -11.00 3.51 -33.28
C GLY A 365 -11.49 4.46 -32.19
N THR A 366 -12.79 4.48 -31.92
CA THR A 366 -13.42 5.33 -30.89
C THR A 366 -13.72 4.60 -29.59
N LEU A 367 -13.54 3.30 -29.53
CA LEU A 367 -13.90 2.47 -28.37
C LEU A 367 -12.66 1.93 -27.63
N ASP A 368 -12.75 1.95 -26.31
CA ASP A 368 -11.75 1.31 -25.49
C ASP A 368 -12.01 -0.21 -25.43
N GLU A 369 -10.97 -0.98 -25.67
CA GLU A 369 -10.96 -2.43 -25.50
C GLU A 369 -10.11 -2.84 -24.32
N ALA A 370 -10.64 -3.74 -23.51
CA ALA A 370 -9.94 -4.33 -22.37
C ALA A 370 -9.73 -5.82 -22.57
N GLU A 371 -8.50 -6.26 -22.37
CA GLU A 371 -8.09 -7.66 -22.34
C GLU A 371 -7.65 -8.02 -20.93
N LEU A 372 -8.23 -9.08 -20.37
CA LEU A 372 -7.81 -9.68 -19.11
C LEU A 372 -6.98 -10.92 -19.43
N LYS A 373 -5.68 -10.86 -19.15
CA LYS A 373 -4.79 -12.01 -19.20
C LYS A 373 -4.73 -12.64 -17.83
N VAL A 374 -5.10 -13.90 -17.68
CA VAL A 374 -5.19 -14.59 -16.39
C VAL A 374 -4.59 -15.99 -16.48
N GLU A 375 -3.85 -16.36 -15.45
CA GLU A 375 -3.17 -17.65 -15.37
C GLU A 375 -4.11 -18.72 -14.82
N VAL A 376 -4.13 -19.88 -15.45
CA VAL A 376 -4.86 -21.04 -14.94
C VAL A 376 -4.13 -21.67 -13.76
N SER A 377 -4.86 -22.35 -12.85
CA SER A 377 -4.26 -23.07 -11.74
C SER A 377 -3.45 -24.27 -12.24
N GLU A 378 -2.39 -24.66 -11.50
CA GLU A 378 -1.57 -25.84 -11.83
C GLU A 378 -2.40 -27.12 -11.90
N ASP A 379 -3.41 -27.25 -11.03
CA ASP A 379 -4.28 -28.43 -11.00
C ASP A 379 -5.12 -28.52 -12.29
N PHE A 380 -5.78 -27.41 -12.64
CA PHE A 380 -6.54 -27.36 -13.90
C PHE A 380 -5.64 -27.55 -15.13
N PHE A 381 -4.43 -26.98 -15.11
CA PHE A 381 -3.48 -27.14 -16.21
C PHE A 381 -3.04 -28.60 -16.42
N ARG A 382 -2.82 -29.34 -15.33
CA ARG A 382 -2.56 -30.80 -15.38
C ARG A 382 -3.76 -31.57 -15.89
N GLU A 383 -4.96 -31.24 -15.46
CA GLU A 383 -6.22 -31.88 -15.92
C GLU A 383 -6.44 -31.76 -17.42
N ILE A 384 -6.02 -30.65 -18.03
CA ILE A 384 -6.14 -30.44 -19.48
C ILE A 384 -4.97 -31.03 -20.28
N GLY A 385 -3.95 -31.64 -19.62
CA GLY A 385 -2.79 -32.30 -20.26
C GLY A 385 -1.64 -31.38 -20.59
N GLU A 386 -1.45 -30.29 -19.81
CA GLU A 386 -0.26 -29.39 -19.87
C GLU A 386 0.11 -28.88 -21.28
N LYS A 387 -0.90 -28.51 -22.07
CA LYS A 387 -0.71 -28.02 -23.44
C LYS A 387 -0.51 -26.52 -23.54
N ALA A 388 0.15 -26.06 -24.58
CA ALA A 388 0.28 -24.64 -24.86
C ALA A 388 -1.10 -24.00 -25.04
N LEU A 389 -1.36 -22.86 -24.37
CA LEU A 389 -2.63 -22.17 -24.42
C LEU A 389 -2.60 -21.08 -25.50
N SER A 390 -2.75 -21.49 -26.78
CA SER A 390 -3.03 -20.57 -27.89
C SER A 390 -4.53 -20.38 -28.05
N ASP A 391 -4.96 -19.29 -28.72
CA ASP A 391 -6.39 -19.06 -29.02
C ASP A 391 -7.01 -20.28 -29.75
N GLU A 392 -6.28 -20.92 -30.68
CA GLU A 392 -6.74 -22.10 -31.41
C GLU A 392 -6.96 -23.31 -30.48
N VAL A 393 -6.06 -23.52 -29.50
CA VAL A 393 -6.19 -24.61 -28.53
C VAL A 393 -7.33 -24.34 -27.56
N ILE A 394 -7.52 -23.09 -27.14
CA ILE A 394 -8.62 -22.68 -26.25
C ILE A 394 -9.96 -22.87 -26.94
N GLU A 395 -10.08 -22.53 -28.23
CA GLU A 395 -11.32 -22.74 -29.00
C GLU A 395 -11.62 -24.24 -29.26
N ALA A 396 -10.58 -25.05 -29.41
CA ALA A 396 -10.73 -26.48 -29.70
C ALA A 396 -11.01 -27.34 -28.46
N ASP A 397 -10.59 -26.89 -27.27
CA ASP A 397 -10.83 -27.60 -26.01
C ASP A 397 -12.04 -27.02 -25.26
N HIS A 398 -13.08 -27.79 -25.17
CA HIS A 398 -14.37 -27.39 -24.56
C HIS A 398 -14.21 -26.93 -23.09
N ARG A 399 -13.25 -27.45 -22.31
CA ARG A 399 -13.00 -27.06 -20.91
C ARG A 399 -12.35 -25.70 -20.85
N LEU A 400 -11.36 -25.43 -21.71
CA LEU A 400 -10.69 -24.14 -21.83
C LEU A 400 -11.65 -23.06 -22.32
N HIS A 401 -12.44 -23.39 -23.34
CA HIS A 401 -13.46 -22.48 -23.84
C HIS A 401 -14.50 -22.16 -22.75
N ALA A 402 -15.00 -23.16 -22.03
CA ALA A 402 -15.94 -22.95 -20.92
C ALA A 402 -15.36 -22.13 -19.78
N LEU A 403 -14.07 -22.32 -19.43
CA LEU A 403 -13.40 -21.52 -18.42
C LEU A 403 -13.26 -20.06 -18.85
N ARG A 404 -12.83 -19.82 -20.09
CA ARG A 404 -12.71 -18.48 -20.65
C ARG A 404 -14.05 -17.72 -20.61
N GLU A 405 -15.12 -18.37 -21.04
CA GLU A 405 -16.47 -17.79 -20.98
C GLU A 405 -16.96 -17.58 -19.53
N LYS A 406 -16.67 -18.50 -18.63
CA LYS A 406 -16.98 -18.36 -17.18
C LYS A 406 -16.31 -17.13 -16.59
N VAL A 407 -15.01 -16.90 -16.87
CA VAL A 407 -14.27 -15.72 -16.41
C VAL A 407 -14.88 -14.44 -17.00
N ALA A 408 -15.08 -14.40 -18.33
CA ALA A 408 -15.64 -13.24 -19.01
C ALA A 408 -17.04 -12.88 -18.50
N HIS A 409 -17.90 -13.88 -18.28
CA HIS A 409 -19.25 -13.69 -17.77
C HIS A 409 -19.25 -13.15 -16.33
N LYS A 410 -18.46 -13.75 -15.45
CA LYS A 410 -18.35 -13.27 -14.05
C LYS A 410 -17.81 -11.84 -13.97
N ILE A 411 -16.82 -11.47 -14.78
CA ILE A 411 -16.32 -10.09 -14.86
C ILE A 411 -17.42 -9.14 -15.29
N LYS A 412 -18.15 -9.50 -16.35
CA LYS A 412 -19.25 -8.68 -16.87
C LYS A 412 -20.37 -8.50 -15.84
N ASP A 413 -20.77 -9.58 -15.19
CA ASP A 413 -21.89 -9.57 -14.23
C ASP A 413 -21.54 -8.78 -12.94
N THR A 414 -20.28 -8.86 -12.50
CA THR A 414 -19.85 -8.23 -11.25
C THR A 414 -19.42 -6.77 -11.45
N ILE A 415 -18.72 -6.47 -12.55
CA ILE A 415 -18.10 -5.16 -12.78
C ILE A 415 -18.88 -4.33 -13.80
N GLY A 416 -19.71 -4.98 -14.63
CA GLY A 416 -20.53 -4.29 -15.64
C GLY A 416 -19.79 -4.01 -16.96
N VAL A 417 -18.57 -4.53 -17.15
CA VAL A 417 -17.80 -4.33 -18.38
C VAL A 417 -17.39 -5.67 -19.00
N SER A 418 -17.49 -5.78 -20.32
CA SER A 418 -17.01 -6.94 -21.06
C SER A 418 -15.50 -6.78 -21.35
N MET A 419 -14.71 -7.79 -20.97
CA MET A 419 -13.29 -7.90 -21.28
C MET A 419 -13.04 -9.14 -22.13
N ARG A 420 -12.11 -9.03 -23.11
CA ARG A 420 -11.56 -10.22 -23.75
C ARG A 420 -10.72 -10.98 -22.72
N VAL A 421 -10.91 -12.27 -22.59
CA VAL A 421 -10.13 -13.10 -21.66
C VAL A 421 -9.13 -13.93 -22.43
N THR A 422 -7.85 -13.86 -22.01
CA THR A 422 -6.75 -14.68 -22.51
C THR A 422 -6.25 -15.55 -21.36
N LEU A 423 -6.39 -16.86 -21.48
CA LEU A 423 -5.87 -17.81 -20.51
C LEU A 423 -4.37 -18.02 -20.72
N LEU A 424 -3.60 -17.97 -19.63
CA LEU A 424 -2.16 -18.18 -19.61
C LEU A 424 -1.84 -19.48 -18.88
N ALA A 425 -0.80 -20.19 -19.32
CA ALA A 425 -0.27 -21.33 -18.58
C ALA A 425 0.42 -20.92 -17.28
N PRO A 426 0.55 -21.81 -16.29
CA PRO A 426 1.26 -21.52 -15.04
C PRO A 426 2.66 -20.94 -15.30
N GLY A 427 2.97 -19.82 -14.58
CA GLY A 427 4.24 -19.11 -14.71
C GLY A 427 4.34 -18.10 -15.84
N GLN A 428 3.31 -17.93 -16.69
CA GLN A 428 3.36 -17.00 -17.83
C GLN A 428 2.86 -15.57 -17.47
N ALA A 429 2.06 -15.41 -16.45
CA ALA A 429 1.69 -14.07 -15.99
C ALA A 429 2.87 -13.37 -15.32
N PRO A 430 2.95 -12.02 -15.37
CA PRO A 430 4.01 -11.29 -14.68
C PRO A 430 4.07 -11.63 -13.18
N ARG A 431 5.30 -11.81 -12.66
CA ARG A 431 5.59 -12.03 -11.24
C ARG A 431 6.27 -10.81 -10.64
N SER A 432 6.10 -10.63 -9.33
CA SER A 432 6.87 -9.65 -8.59
C SER A 432 8.30 -10.16 -8.36
N GLU A 433 9.28 -9.31 -8.64
CA GLU A 433 10.70 -9.53 -8.31
C GLU A 433 11.10 -8.69 -7.10
N GLY A 434 10.19 -8.52 -6.12
CA GLY A 434 10.38 -7.68 -4.94
C GLY A 434 10.01 -6.21 -5.11
N GLY A 435 9.39 -5.85 -6.25
CA GLY A 435 8.78 -4.55 -6.51
C GLY A 435 7.26 -4.63 -6.63
N LYS A 436 6.61 -3.50 -6.92
CA LYS A 436 5.16 -3.47 -7.19
C LYS A 436 4.83 -4.22 -8.48
N LEU A 437 3.87 -5.12 -8.43
CA LEU A 437 3.35 -5.82 -9.59
C LEU A 437 2.51 -4.87 -10.46
N ARG A 438 2.85 -4.74 -11.74
CA ARG A 438 2.10 -3.92 -12.68
C ARG A 438 0.90 -4.70 -13.24
N ARG A 439 -0.24 -4.56 -12.58
CA ARG A 439 -1.49 -5.25 -12.97
C ARG A 439 -2.23 -4.59 -14.14
N VAL A 440 -1.92 -3.35 -14.47
CA VAL A 440 -2.56 -2.59 -15.56
C VAL A 440 -1.52 -2.13 -16.56
N LEU A 441 -1.78 -2.38 -17.82
CA LEU A 441 -1.05 -1.87 -18.97
C LEU A 441 -2.01 -1.05 -19.84
N ASP A 442 -2.05 0.28 -19.61
CA ASP A 442 -2.86 1.19 -20.41
C ASP A 442 -2.07 1.64 -21.65
N LEU A 443 -2.49 1.21 -22.81
CA LEU A 443 -1.88 1.49 -24.12
C LEU A 443 -2.70 2.48 -24.95
N ARG A 444 -3.65 3.19 -24.34
CA ARG A 444 -4.51 4.18 -25.05
C ARG A 444 -3.81 5.49 -25.37
N LYS A 445 -2.56 5.66 -24.93
CA LYS A 445 -1.75 6.87 -25.14
C LYS A 445 -0.87 6.73 -26.36
#